data_e6d3d44318656fbcbbec2b5519bf5671
#
_entry.id   e6d3d44318656fbcbbec2b5519bf5671
#
_cell.length_a   1.000
_cell.length_b   1.000
_cell.length_c   1.000
_cell.angle_alpha   90.00
_cell.angle_beta   90.00
_cell.angle_gamma   90.00
#
_symmetry.space_group_name_H-M   'P 1'
#
loop_
_entity.id
_entity.type
_entity.pdbx_description
1 polymer ?
#
loop_
_entity_poly.entity_id
_entity_poly.type
_entity_poly.pdbx_seq_one_letter_code
_entity_poly.pdbx_strand_id
1 'polypeptide(L)'
;MVPVFVLDPAVLDSPYHRAADKRKSFLFHGLAELDRALREHGSRLIVRQGGALEVLTELAAETRAAHIVACADFSPYGARRDARVAQNLPLTLINDQTIHHPAAVRKASGEPYTVFTPFSRAWRALPVPIFEPAPVPADLHTPAHLASAALPPAEPLIYFLPGEQHAREALRSFVSSSDTPIYDYAHGREQLAVDGTSALSPYLRFGMLSARAAYAAGQRAAECAPNAPARAGAEAWLNELIWREFYIAILHHFPHVRQQAFRAQLRAIPWRNDAADFAAWREGRTGYPVVDAAMRQLAATGWMHNRARMIVASFLVKDLLIDWRWGEAWFMQHLVDGDPAANNGGWQWTAGVGTDAAPFFRVFNPTTQAAHYDPFGAFVRAWLPELNRVPDEFIHEPWRMPPAAQRDVQCHIGHDYPAPIVDHAFARERALEAYRNARESKEEKSLYADFADHTDRAG
;
A
#
# COMPACT_ATOMS: atom_id res chain seq x y z
N MET A 1 27.18 9.45 -18.40
CA MET A 1 25.81 9.56 -17.76
C MET A 1 26.00 10.07 -16.34
N VAL A 2 25.13 10.96 -15.85
CA VAL A 2 25.18 11.47 -14.47
C VAL A 2 23.95 10.96 -13.71
N PRO A 3 24.09 9.98 -12.79
CA PRO A 3 23.02 9.57 -11.90
C PRO A 3 22.68 10.69 -10.92
N VAL A 4 21.41 11.08 -10.83
CA VAL A 4 20.96 12.16 -9.93
C VAL A 4 19.73 11.74 -9.14
N PHE A 5 19.69 12.12 -7.87
CA PHE A 5 18.52 12.07 -7.03
C PHE A 5 18.19 13.46 -6.46
N VAL A 6 16.96 13.88 -6.62
CA VAL A 6 16.47 15.18 -6.14
C VAL A 6 15.72 14.98 -4.83
N LEU A 7 16.25 15.53 -3.74
CA LEU A 7 15.55 15.64 -2.46
C LEU A 7 14.53 16.79 -2.56
N ASP A 8 13.33 16.48 -3.03
CA ASP A 8 12.26 17.44 -3.24
C ASP A 8 11.49 17.70 -1.92
N PRO A 9 11.57 18.91 -1.34
CA PRO A 9 10.87 19.26 -0.10
C PRO A 9 9.35 19.11 -0.22
N ALA A 10 8.78 19.34 -1.41
CA ALA A 10 7.34 19.19 -1.61
C ALA A 10 6.86 17.73 -1.41
N VAL A 11 7.77 16.75 -1.57
CA VAL A 11 7.50 15.35 -1.25
C VAL A 11 7.88 15.05 0.19
N LEU A 12 9.11 15.35 0.59
CA LEU A 12 9.67 14.92 1.88
C LEU A 12 8.99 15.57 3.09
N ASP A 13 8.54 16.82 2.95
CA ASP A 13 7.88 17.60 4.01
C ASP A 13 6.35 17.61 3.92
N SER A 14 5.79 16.87 2.96
CA SER A 14 4.34 16.76 2.84
C SER A 14 3.72 16.13 4.10
N PRO A 15 2.46 16.42 4.43
CA PRO A 15 1.78 15.84 5.59
C PRO A 15 1.79 14.30 5.61
N TYR A 16 1.87 13.67 4.43
CA TYR A 16 1.93 12.21 4.28
C TYR A 16 3.33 11.62 4.47
N HIS A 17 4.39 12.44 4.39
CA HIS A 17 5.77 11.98 4.45
C HIS A 17 6.54 12.52 5.65
N ARG A 18 6.09 13.62 6.24
CA ARG A 18 6.80 14.27 7.36
C ARG A 18 7.08 13.31 8.52
N ALA A 19 6.10 12.48 8.89
CA ALA A 19 6.22 11.49 9.96
C ALA A 19 6.60 10.07 9.46
N ALA A 20 6.93 9.91 8.17
CA ALA A 20 7.21 8.60 7.58
C ALA A 20 8.69 8.20 7.74
N ASP A 21 9.20 8.18 8.95
CA ASP A 21 10.63 8.00 9.23
C ASP A 21 11.16 6.66 8.73
N LYS A 22 10.44 5.54 8.93
CA LYS A 22 10.83 4.23 8.41
C LYS A 22 10.90 4.20 6.88
N ARG A 23 9.94 4.84 6.19
CA ARG A 23 9.96 4.91 4.72
C ARG A 23 11.08 5.80 4.21
N LYS A 24 11.35 6.93 4.86
CA LYS A 24 12.50 7.79 4.54
C LYS A 24 13.81 7.05 4.79
N SER A 25 13.92 6.33 5.91
CA SER A 25 15.08 5.50 6.22
C SER A 25 15.31 4.44 5.15
N PHE A 26 14.26 3.74 4.70
CA PHE A 26 14.35 2.76 3.62
C PHE A 26 14.86 3.40 2.32
N LEU A 27 14.32 4.56 1.96
CA LEU A 27 14.77 5.31 0.79
C LEU A 27 16.25 5.73 0.91
N PHE A 28 16.64 6.37 2.01
CA PHE A 28 18.00 6.93 2.14
C PHE A 28 19.08 5.85 2.23
N HIS A 29 18.83 4.78 2.94
CA HIS A 29 19.73 3.62 2.93
C HIS A 29 19.80 2.96 1.55
N GLY A 30 18.68 2.86 0.82
CA GLY A 30 18.68 2.35 -0.55
C GLY A 30 19.46 3.24 -1.53
N LEU A 31 19.38 4.56 -1.36
CA LEU A 31 20.20 5.50 -2.15
C LEU A 31 21.69 5.39 -1.79
N ALA A 32 22.02 5.15 -0.53
CA ALA A 32 23.41 4.90 -0.11
C ALA A 32 23.96 3.61 -0.74
N GLU A 33 23.17 2.53 -0.78
CA GLU A 33 23.53 1.30 -1.47
C GLU A 33 23.72 1.51 -2.99
N LEU A 34 22.83 2.30 -3.61
CA LEU A 34 22.97 2.67 -5.02
C LEU A 34 24.26 3.46 -5.26
N ASP A 35 24.59 4.44 -4.42
CA ASP A 35 25.84 5.20 -4.54
C ASP A 35 27.07 4.29 -4.38
N ARG A 36 27.02 3.34 -3.44
CA ARG A 36 28.10 2.34 -3.27
C ARG A 36 28.29 1.51 -4.55
N ALA A 37 27.21 0.98 -5.11
CA ALA A 37 27.26 0.20 -6.34
C ALA A 37 27.76 1.03 -7.55
N LEU A 38 27.34 2.28 -7.66
CA LEU A 38 27.85 3.20 -8.70
C LEU A 38 29.36 3.44 -8.56
N ARG A 39 29.87 3.55 -7.34
CA ARG A 39 31.34 3.74 -7.09
C ARG A 39 32.16 2.53 -7.51
N GLU A 40 31.64 1.32 -7.36
CA GLU A 40 32.27 0.10 -7.85
C GLU A 40 32.43 0.10 -9.38
N HIS A 41 31.58 0.87 -10.10
CA HIS A 41 31.65 1.08 -11.54
C HIS A 41 32.29 2.41 -11.96
N GLY A 42 33.06 3.08 -11.07
CA GLY A 42 33.75 4.32 -11.37
C GLY A 42 32.86 5.57 -11.46
N SER A 43 31.62 5.49 -10.98
CA SER A 43 30.66 6.59 -10.97
C SER A 43 30.25 6.96 -9.53
N ARG A 44 29.26 7.84 -9.37
CA ARG A 44 28.65 8.16 -8.07
C ARG A 44 27.28 8.79 -8.27
N LEU A 45 26.43 8.71 -7.23
CA LEU A 45 25.16 9.41 -7.19
C LEU A 45 25.35 10.88 -6.85
N ILE A 46 24.75 11.76 -7.65
CA ILE A 46 24.65 13.19 -7.33
C ILE A 46 23.32 13.42 -6.60
N VAL A 47 23.40 13.92 -5.39
CA VAL A 47 22.23 14.30 -4.58
C VAL A 47 22.10 15.82 -4.61
N ARG A 48 20.92 16.30 -4.96
CA ARG A 48 20.58 17.73 -4.96
C ARG A 48 19.31 17.97 -4.16
N GLN A 49 19.20 19.12 -3.50
CA GLN A 49 18.01 19.50 -2.75
C GLN A 49 17.30 20.67 -3.44
N GLY A 50 15.98 20.58 -3.58
CA GLY A 50 15.16 21.63 -4.21
C GLY A 50 14.05 21.06 -5.07
N GLY A 51 13.34 21.95 -5.79
CA GLY A 51 12.33 21.56 -6.76
C GLY A 51 12.97 20.87 -7.99
N ALA A 52 12.28 19.86 -8.52
CA ALA A 52 12.84 19.04 -9.60
C ALA A 52 13.21 19.87 -10.84
N LEU A 53 12.37 20.83 -11.25
CA LEU A 53 12.65 21.64 -12.44
C LEU A 53 13.89 22.51 -12.25
N GLU A 54 13.98 23.21 -11.14
CA GLU A 54 15.06 24.12 -10.81
C GLU A 54 16.38 23.36 -10.74
N VAL A 55 16.42 22.27 -9.98
CA VAL A 55 17.62 21.42 -9.82
C VAL A 55 18.08 20.82 -11.15
N LEU A 56 17.14 20.30 -11.95
CA LEU A 56 17.50 19.68 -13.23
C LEU A 56 17.95 20.72 -14.26
N THR A 57 17.43 21.96 -14.21
CA THR A 57 17.88 23.06 -15.07
C THR A 57 19.33 23.43 -14.75
N GLU A 58 19.65 23.60 -13.47
CA GLU A 58 21.00 23.92 -13.02
C GLU A 58 21.98 22.79 -13.39
N LEU A 59 21.62 21.54 -13.09
CA LEU A 59 22.50 20.40 -13.37
C LEU A 59 22.70 20.17 -14.88
N ALA A 60 21.67 20.38 -15.70
CA ALA A 60 21.79 20.30 -17.15
C ALA A 60 22.75 21.36 -17.70
N ALA A 61 22.74 22.58 -17.16
CA ALA A 61 23.67 23.64 -17.51
C ALA A 61 25.10 23.31 -17.06
N GLU A 62 25.31 22.86 -15.82
CA GLU A 62 26.62 22.47 -15.27
C GLU A 62 27.26 21.33 -16.07
N THR A 63 26.47 20.36 -16.49
CA THR A 63 26.96 19.16 -17.18
C THR A 63 26.91 19.25 -18.69
N ARG A 64 26.25 20.26 -19.25
CA ARG A 64 25.88 20.39 -20.67
C ARG A 64 25.11 19.13 -21.15
N ALA A 65 24.29 18.59 -20.30
CA ALA A 65 23.49 17.41 -20.64
C ALA A 65 22.51 17.75 -21.76
N ALA A 66 22.58 16.98 -22.85
CA ALA A 66 21.65 17.12 -23.97
C ALA A 66 20.28 16.52 -23.71
N HIS A 67 20.18 15.64 -22.71
CA HIS A 67 18.96 14.88 -22.47
C HIS A 67 18.84 14.41 -21.01
N ILE A 68 17.61 14.33 -20.52
CA ILE A 68 17.26 13.80 -19.19
C ILE A 68 16.38 12.56 -19.38
N VAL A 69 16.68 11.50 -18.62
CA VAL A 69 15.88 10.27 -18.62
C VAL A 69 15.43 10.01 -17.19
N ALA A 70 14.14 9.73 -16.99
CA ALA A 70 13.59 9.39 -15.69
C ALA A 70 12.49 8.32 -15.82
N CYS A 71 12.20 7.61 -14.73
CA CYS A 71 11.04 6.75 -14.65
C CYS A 71 9.77 7.60 -14.48
N ALA A 72 8.72 7.26 -15.22
CA ALA A 72 7.42 7.91 -15.10
C ALA A 72 6.81 7.65 -13.72
N ASP A 73 6.26 8.69 -13.10
CA ASP A 73 5.47 8.61 -11.87
C ASP A 73 4.01 8.89 -12.20
N PHE A 74 3.15 7.88 -12.01
CA PHE A 74 1.73 7.97 -12.32
C PHE A 74 0.87 8.58 -11.19
N SER A 75 1.50 8.98 -10.07
CA SER A 75 0.79 9.73 -9.04
C SER A 75 0.42 11.14 -9.53
N PRO A 76 -0.66 11.75 -9.01
CA PRO A 76 -1.07 13.10 -9.45
C PRO A 76 0.01 14.18 -9.25
N TYR A 77 0.85 14.04 -8.21
CA TYR A 77 1.98 14.94 -8.00
C TYR A 77 3.08 14.67 -9.03
N GLY A 78 3.53 13.42 -9.16
CA GLY A 78 4.58 13.02 -10.08
C GLY A 78 4.27 13.37 -11.53
N ALA A 79 3.04 13.07 -11.99
CA ALA A 79 2.61 13.40 -13.34
C ALA A 79 2.66 14.92 -13.63
N ARG A 80 2.25 15.77 -12.67
CA ARG A 80 2.34 17.25 -12.83
C ARG A 80 3.79 17.73 -12.80
N ARG A 81 4.62 17.19 -11.92
CA ARG A 81 6.07 17.49 -11.85
C ARG A 81 6.74 17.14 -13.16
N ASP A 82 6.55 15.93 -13.65
CA ASP A 82 7.17 15.41 -14.86
C ASP A 82 6.72 16.21 -16.11
N ALA A 83 5.44 16.54 -16.20
CA ALA A 83 4.92 17.39 -17.28
C ALA A 83 5.57 18.80 -17.25
N ARG A 84 5.72 19.40 -16.05
CA ARG A 84 6.39 20.70 -15.90
C ARG A 84 7.87 20.64 -16.33
N VAL A 85 8.56 19.57 -15.97
CA VAL A 85 9.97 19.38 -16.41
C VAL A 85 10.04 19.19 -17.93
N ALA A 86 9.17 18.36 -18.52
CA ALA A 86 9.15 18.09 -19.97
C ALA A 86 8.81 19.32 -20.83
N GLN A 87 8.06 20.29 -20.28
CA GLN A 87 7.78 21.55 -20.96
C GLN A 87 9.00 22.48 -21.06
N ASN A 88 10.01 22.29 -20.21
CA ASN A 88 11.15 23.19 -20.07
C ASN A 88 12.51 22.55 -20.45
N LEU A 89 12.61 21.25 -20.35
CA LEU A 89 13.84 20.48 -20.54
C LEU A 89 13.57 19.25 -21.44
N PRO A 90 14.58 18.78 -22.18
CA PRO A 90 14.48 17.56 -23.00
C PRO A 90 14.42 16.32 -22.11
N LEU A 91 13.21 15.94 -21.68
CA LEU A 91 12.91 14.81 -20.80
C LEU A 91 12.30 13.64 -21.57
N THR A 92 12.87 12.45 -21.39
CA THR A 92 12.22 11.18 -21.76
C THR A 92 11.79 10.42 -20.50
N LEU A 93 10.52 10.06 -20.43
CA LEU A 93 9.97 9.23 -19.37
C LEU A 93 9.91 7.76 -19.81
N ILE A 94 10.49 6.88 -18.99
CA ILE A 94 10.45 5.43 -19.18
C ILE A 94 9.40 4.83 -18.26
N ASN A 95 8.52 3.99 -18.80
CA ASN A 95 7.61 3.21 -17.96
C ASN A 95 8.34 2.01 -17.36
N ASP A 96 8.69 2.08 -16.08
CA ASP A 96 9.28 0.98 -15.30
C ASP A 96 8.57 0.73 -13.96
N GLN A 97 7.70 1.64 -13.54
CA GLN A 97 6.86 1.44 -12.36
C GLN A 97 5.84 0.32 -12.56
N THR A 98 5.35 0.13 -13.78
CA THR A 98 4.35 -0.88 -14.16
C THR A 98 4.84 -1.69 -15.37
N ILE A 99 4.29 -2.87 -15.56
CA ILE A 99 4.57 -3.72 -16.72
C ILE A 99 3.94 -3.11 -17.97
N HIS A 100 2.63 -2.80 -17.88
CA HIS A 100 1.93 -2.05 -18.92
C HIS A 100 1.71 -0.60 -18.46
N HIS A 101 1.83 0.34 -19.42
CA HIS A 101 1.48 1.73 -19.13
C HIS A 101 0.02 1.81 -18.65
N PRO A 102 -0.34 2.54 -17.57
CA PRO A 102 -1.70 2.59 -17.04
C PRO A 102 -2.79 2.93 -18.06
N ALA A 103 -2.43 3.72 -19.09
CA ALA A 103 -3.34 4.06 -20.18
C ALA A 103 -3.46 2.97 -21.26
N ALA A 104 -2.71 1.87 -21.22
CA ALA A 104 -2.76 0.82 -22.23
C ALA A 104 -3.92 -0.17 -22.01
N VAL A 105 -4.32 -0.39 -20.78
CA VAL A 105 -5.37 -1.36 -20.44
C VAL A 105 -6.73 -0.67 -20.43
N ARG A 106 -7.43 -0.72 -21.58
CA ARG A 106 -8.72 -0.03 -21.79
C ARG A 106 -9.78 -0.98 -22.31
N LYS A 107 -11.05 -0.63 -22.09
CA LYS A 107 -12.19 -1.24 -22.73
C LYS A 107 -12.17 -0.96 -24.26
N ALA A 108 -12.93 -1.73 -25.03
CA ALA A 108 -13.12 -1.47 -26.46
C ALA A 108 -13.70 -0.07 -26.76
N SER A 109 -14.46 0.50 -25.81
CA SER A 109 -14.94 1.88 -25.87
C SER A 109 -13.86 2.95 -25.66
N GLY A 110 -12.63 2.58 -25.30
CA GLY A 110 -11.56 3.50 -24.90
C GLY A 110 -11.58 3.93 -23.43
N GLU A 111 -12.63 3.58 -22.71
CA GLU A 111 -12.75 3.90 -21.27
C GLU A 111 -11.84 3.05 -20.39
N PRO A 112 -11.40 3.56 -19.22
CA PRO A 112 -10.68 2.75 -18.25
C PRO A 112 -11.58 1.69 -17.59
N TYR A 113 -10.99 0.60 -17.15
CA TYR A 113 -11.67 -0.38 -16.31
C TYR A 113 -11.77 0.13 -14.86
N THR A 114 -12.91 -0.15 -14.23
CA THR A 114 -13.17 0.17 -12.81
C THR A 114 -13.47 -1.08 -11.97
N VAL A 115 -13.37 -2.27 -12.58
CA VAL A 115 -13.56 -3.58 -11.94
C VAL A 115 -12.35 -4.44 -12.27
N PHE A 116 -11.80 -5.11 -11.26
CA PHE A 116 -10.53 -5.85 -11.39
C PHE A 116 -10.60 -7.03 -12.35
N THR A 117 -11.62 -7.87 -12.25
CA THR A 117 -11.71 -9.09 -13.07
C THR A 117 -11.62 -8.82 -14.58
N PRO A 118 -12.41 -7.89 -15.16
CA PRO A 118 -12.27 -7.57 -16.58
C PRO A 118 -10.95 -6.82 -16.86
N PHE A 119 -10.43 -6.00 -15.95
CA PHE A 119 -9.12 -5.37 -16.07
C PHE A 119 -8.02 -6.43 -16.19
N SER A 120 -7.97 -7.39 -15.27
CA SER A 120 -6.97 -8.46 -15.26
C SER A 120 -6.98 -9.30 -16.52
N ARG A 121 -8.17 -9.60 -17.08
CA ARG A 121 -8.31 -10.30 -18.35
C ARG A 121 -7.74 -9.50 -19.53
N ALA A 122 -8.08 -8.21 -19.61
CA ALA A 122 -7.55 -7.32 -20.64
C ALA A 122 -6.04 -7.11 -20.50
N TRP A 123 -5.56 -6.95 -19.26
CA TRP A 123 -4.14 -6.83 -18.92
C TRP A 123 -3.34 -8.04 -19.41
N ARG A 124 -3.82 -9.27 -19.13
CA ARG A 124 -3.18 -10.53 -19.53
C ARG A 124 -3.22 -10.79 -21.05
N ALA A 125 -4.14 -10.15 -21.77
CA ALA A 125 -4.23 -10.24 -23.23
C ALA A 125 -3.19 -9.36 -23.94
N LEU A 126 -2.58 -8.39 -23.25
CA LEU A 126 -1.49 -7.59 -23.80
C LEU A 126 -0.17 -8.36 -23.74
N PRO A 127 0.70 -8.22 -24.76
CA PRO A 127 2.01 -8.85 -24.73
C PRO A 127 2.86 -8.27 -23.60
N VAL A 128 3.31 -9.13 -22.69
CA VAL A 128 4.23 -8.72 -21.63
C VAL A 128 5.63 -8.56 -22.24
N PRO A 129 6.28 -7.39 -22.09
CA PRO A 129 7.65 -7.22 -22.56
C PRO A 129 8.60 -8.24 -21.91
N ILE A 130 9.43 -8.90 -22.71
CA ILE A 130 10.44 -9.82 -22.20
C ILE A 130 11.37 -9.01 -21.29
N PHE A 131 11.57 -9.51 -20.07
CA PHE A 131 12.51 -8.92 -19.15
C PHE A 131 13.90 -9.54 -19.38
N GLU A 132 14.79 -8.72 -19.92
CA GLU A 132 16.22 -9.04 -20.02
C GLU A 132 17.00 -8.01 -19.20
N PRO A 133 17.77 -8.43 -18.18
CA PRO A 133 18.62 -7.51 -17.43
C PRO A 133 19.63 -6.88 -18.37
N ALA A 134 19.61 -5.56 -18.51
CA ALA A 134 20.64 -4.85 -19.24
C ALA A 134 21.97 -4.89 -18.45
N PRO A 135 23.10 -5.07 -19.12
CA PRO A 135 24.40 -4.93 -18.47
C PRO A 135 24.62 -3.50 -17.97
N VAL A 136 25.38 -3.36 -16.91
CA VAL A 136 25.79 -2.03 -16.44
C VAL A 136 26.60 -1.35 -17.55
N PRO A 137 26.29 -0.11 -17.95
CA PRO A 137 27.06 0.58 -18.98
C PRO A 137 28.54 0.70 -18.61
N ALA A 138 29.44 0.35 -19.54
CA ALA A 138 30.89 0.40 -19.31
C ALA A 138 31.41 1.82 -19.07
N ASP A 139 30.74 2.83 -19.66
CA ASP A 139 31.17 4.25 -19.61
C ASP A 139 30.36 5.06 -18.57
N LEU A 140 30.08 4.46 -17.43
CA LEU A 140 29.36 5.14 -16.34
C LEU A 140 30.38 6.05 -15.62
N HIS A 141 30.39 7.34 -15.95
CA HIS A 141 31.30 8.31 -15.34
C HIS A 141 30.55 9.54 -14.88
N THR A 142 30.70 9.88 -13.60
CA THR A 142 30.22 11.14 -13.03
C THR A 142 31.37 12.13 -12.86
N PRO A 143 31.33 13.35 -13.45
CA PRO A 143 32.34 14.33 -13.28
C PRO A 143 32.66 14.66 -11.82
N ALA A 144 33.95 14.69 -11.47
CA ALA A 144 34.38 14.86 -10.08
C ALA A 144 34.00 16.23 -9.49
N HIS A 145 33.95 17.27 -10.34
CA HIS A 145 33.66 18.66 -9.91
C HIS A 145 32.20 18.90 -9.53
N LEU A 146 31.26 18.00 -9.88
CA LEU A 146 29.84 18.20 -9.54
C LEU A 146 29.66 18.17 -8.03
N ALA A 147 29.03 19.19 -7.48
CA ALA A 147 28.66 19.20 -6.07
C ALA A 147 27.54 18.16 -5.80
N SER A 148 27.56 17.54 -4.62
CA SER A 148 26.54 16.62 -4.15
C SER A 148 26.28 16.89 -2.68
N ALA A 149 25.01 17.02 -2.31
CA ALA A 149 24.62 17.07 -0.92
C ALA A 149 24.79 15.69 -0.25
N ALA A 150 24.98 15.68 1.06
CA ALA A 150 24.90 14.45 1.82
C ALA A 150 23.45 13.94 1.87
N LEU A 151 23.27 12.62 1.91
CA LEU A 151 21.97 12.04 2.22
C LEU A 151 21.60 12.39 3.67
N PRO A 152 20.31 12.69 3.95
CA PRO A 152 19.87 12.91 5.32
C PRO A 152 20.17 11.69 6.20
N PRO A 153 20.49 11.90 7.49
CA PRO A 153 20.66 10.80 8.42
C PRO A 153 19.36 9.99 8.53
N ALA A 154 19.48 8.68 8.70
CA ALA A 154 18.35 7.78 8.75
C ALA A 154 18.62 6.67 9.77
N GLU A 155 17.60 6.32 10.55
CA GLU A 155 17.68 5.22 11.51
C GLU A 155 17.78 3.86 10.80
N PRO A 156 18.54 2.91 11.33
CA PRO A 156 18.60 1.56 10.79
C PRO A 156 17.22 0.90 10.77
N LEU A 157 16.93 0.16 9.70
CA LEU A 157 15.74 -0.65 9.59
C LEU A 157 16.05 -2.10 9.99
N ILE A 158 15.26 -2.66 10.88
CA ILE A 158 15.44 -4.01 11.39
C ILE A 158 14.70 -5.02 10.51
N TYR A 159 13.52 -4.65 10.00
CA TYR A 159 12.62 -5.59 9.33
C TYR A 159 12.87 -5.70 7.82
N PHE A 160 13.20 -4.59 7.15
CA PHE A 160 13.52 -4.55 5.73
C PHE A 160 14.94 -4.03 5.51
N LEU A 161 15.76 -4.82 4.85
CA LEU A 161 17.09 -4.38 4.42
C LEU A 161 16.95 -3.72 3.04
N PRO A 162 17.21 -2.42 2.91
CA PRO A 162 17.06 -1.72 1.64
C PRO A 162 18.18 -2.08 0.66
N GLY A 163 17.92 -1.85 -0.64
CA GLY A 163 18.88 -2.07 -1.71
C GLY A 163 18.47 -3.16 -2.69
N GLU A 164 19.03 -3.07 -3.90
CA GLU A 164 18.69 -3.97 -5.01
C GLU A 164 19.12 -5.42 -4.75
N GLN A 165 20.26 -5.62 -4.09
CA GLN A 165 20.74 -6.97 -3.75
C GLN A 165 19.74 -7.68 -2.83
N HIS A 166 19.29 -7.04 -1.76
CA HIS A 166 18.32 -7.62 -0.82
C HIS A 166 16.96 -7.85 -1.49
N ALA A 167 16.55 -6.97 -2.40
CA ALA A 167 15.32 -7.16 -3.19
C ALA A 167 15.40 -8.41 -4.07
N ARG A 168 16.55 -8.64 -4.72
CA ARG A 168 16.79 -9.83 -5.55
C ARG A 168 16.88 -11.11 -4.72
N GLU A 169 17.50 -11.04 -3.55
CA GLU A 169 17.57 -12.17 -2.60
C GLU A 169 16.19 -12.54 -2.09
N ALA A 170 15.37 -11.56 -1.67
CA ALA A 170 14.01 -11.78 -1.23
C ALA A 170 13.13 -12.40 -2.35
N LEU A 171 13.22 -11.89 -3.58
CA LEU A 171 12.52 -12.50 -4.72
C LEU A 171 12.99 -13.93 -4.96
N ARG A 172 14.30 -14.18 -4.97
CA ARG A 172 14.87 -15.52 -5.19
C ARG A 172 14.43 -16.48 -4.12
N SER A 173 14.51 -16.10 -2.85
CA SER A 173 14.07 -16.92 -1.72
C SER A 173 12.58 -17.30 -1.86
N PHE A 174 11.74 -16.35 -2.31
CA PHE A 174 10.32 -16.58 -2.46
C PHE A 174 9.97 -17.52 -3.64
N VAL A 175 10.69 -17.43 -4.78
CA VAL A 175 10.32 -18.18 -6.00
C VAL A 175 11.17 -19.42 -6.27
N SER A 176 12.33 -19.61 -5.63
CA SER A 176 13.33 -20.63 -6.00
C SER A 176 13.95 -21.38 -4.81
N SER A 177 13.48 -21.17 -3.58
CA SER A 177 13.96 -21.95 -2.42
C SER A 177 13.45 -23.39 -2.45
N SER A 178 14.05 -24.28 -1.67
CA SER A 178 13.62 -25.68 -1.57
C SER A 178 12.14 -25.84 -1.19
N ASP A 179 11.65 -24.94 -0.35
CA ASP A 179 10.26 -24.93 0.12
C ASP A 179 9.36 -24.08 -0.76
N THR A 180 9.91 -23.31 -1.69
CA THR A 180 9.27 -22.47 -2.71
C THR A 180 7.94 -21.84 -2.24
N PRO A 181 7.98 -20.81 -1.38
CA PRO A 181 6.79 -20.25 -0.74
C PRO A 181 5.71 -19.77 -1.72
N ILE A 182 6.11 -19.41 -2.95
CA ILE A 182 5.18 -19.02 -4.00
C ILE A 182 4.17 -20.12 -4.33
N TYR A 183 4.51 -21.39 -4.16
CA TYR A 183 3.62 -22.52 -4.46
C TYR A 183 2.52 -22.71 -3.40
N ASP A 184 2.79 -22.31 -2.16
CA ASP A 184 1.78 -22.30 -1.09
C ASP A 184 1.12 -20.93 -0.91
N TYR A 185 1.44 -19.96 -1.75
CA TYR A 185 1.01 -18.56 -1.56
C TYR A 185 -0.51 -18.41 -1.43
N ALA A 186 -1.29 -19.18 -2.18
CA ALA A 186 -2.75 -19.12 -2.12
C ALA A 186 -3.29 -19.39 -0.70
N HIS A 187 -2.61 -20.23 0.08
CA HIS A 187 -2.94 -20.55 1.46
C HIS A 187 -2.16 -19.68 2.45
N GLY A 188 -0.83 -19.61 2.31
CA GLY A 188 0.04 -18.92 3.25
C GLY A 188 -0.25 -17.42 3.38
N ARG A 189 -0.71 -16.77 2.28
CA ARG A 189 -1.14 -15.35 2.30
C ARG A 189 -2.33 -15.05 3.23
N GLU A 190 -3.05 -16.05 3.67
CA GLU A 190 -4.20 -15.88 4.55
C GLU A 190 -3.82 -16.01 6.03
N GLN A 191 -2.65 -16.53 6.35
CA GLN A 191 -2.21 -16.82 7.72
C GLN A 191 -1.43 -15.64 8.32
N LEU A 192 -1.95 -15.04 9.41
CA LEU A 192 -1.35 -13.85 10.03
C LEU A 192 0.00 -14.12 10.69
N ALA A 193 0.17 -15.32 11.27
CA ALA A 193 1.37 -15.70 12.03
C ALA A 193 2.48 -16.33 11.18
N VAL A 194 2.21 -16.58 9.88
CA VAL A 194 3.14 -17.26 8.97
C VAL A 194 3.76 -16.27 8.02
N ASP A 195 5.06 -16.39 7.75
CA ASP A 195 5.73 -15.63 6.70
C ASP A 195 5.43 -16.24 5.31
N GLY A 196 4.13 -16.18 4.94
CA GLY A 196 3.58 -16.77 3.71
C GLY A 196 3.50 -15.79 2.53
N THR A 197 4.13 -14.61 2.65
CA THR A 197 4.10 -13.57 1.61
C THR A 197 5.50 -13.21 1.14
N SER A 198 5.60 -12.64 -0.07
CA SER A 198 6.90 -12.24 -0.62
C SER A 198 7.52 -11.01 0.05
N ALA A 199 6.73 -10.21 0.78
CA ALA A 199 7.11 -8.93 1.39
C ALA A 199 7.86 -7.97 0.44
N LEU A 200 7.66 -8.07 -0.89
CA LEU A 200 8.39 -7.31 -1.91
C LEU A 200 7.84 -5.90 -2.15
N SER A 201 6.74 -5.54 -1.50
CA SER A 201 6.06 -4.25 -1.72
C SER A 201 6.96 -3.01 -1.52
N PRO A 202 7.86 -2.93 -0.51
CA PRO A 202 8.77 -1.79 -0.38
C PRO A 202 9.75 -1.68 -1.56
N TYR A 203 10.32 -2.80 -1.99
CA TYR A 203 11.27 -2.82 -3.10
C TYR A 203 10.63 -2.44 -4.44
N LEU A 204 9.41 -2.91 -4.69
CA LEU A 204 8.62 -2.53 -5.87
C LEU A 204 8.20 -1.05 -5.82
N ARG A 205 7.94 -0.50 -4.63
CA ARG A 205 7.58 0.91 -4.45
C ARG A 205 8.71 1.84 -4.80
N PHE A 206 9.95 1.49 -4.43
CA PHE A 206 11.14 2.34 -4.64
C PHE A 206 11.96 1.96 -5.87
N GLY A 207 11.50 0.99 -6.69
CA GLY A 207 12.22 0.57 -7.89
C GLY A 207 13.53 -0.17 -7.61
N MET A 208 13.75 -0.66 -6.38
CA MET A 208 14.85 -1.55 -6.05
C MET A 208 14.65 -2.95 -6.66
N LEU A 209 13.41 -3.24 -7.06
CA LEU A 209 13.01 -4.41 -7.85
C LEU A 209 12.07 -3.96 -8.96
N SER A 210 12.39 -4.31 -10.21
CA SER A 210 11.50 -4.06 -11.34
C SER A 210 10.26 -4.94 -11.27
N ALA A 211 9.08 -4.36 -11.56
CA ALA A 211 7.82 -5.11 -11.64
C ALA A 211 7.90 -6.19 -12.75
N ARG A 212 8.63 -5.93 -13.85
CA ARG A 212 8.84 -6.92 -14.93
C ARG A 212 9.69 -8.09 -14.46
N ALA A 213 10.75 -7.84 -13.67
CA ALA A 213 11.58 -8.90 -13.10
C ALA A 213 10.79 -9.81 -12.16
N ALA A 214 9.98 -9.21 -11.27
CA ALA A 214 9.12 -9.93 -10.37
C ALA A 214 8.09 -10.79 -11.12
N TYR A 215 7.42 -10.21 -12.12
CA TYR A 215 6.43 -10.91 -12.93
C TYR A 215 7.04 -12.07 -13.73
N ALA A 216 8.19 -11.85 -14.40
CA ALA A 216 8.90 -12.89 -15.13
C ALA A 216 9.35 -14.05 -14.24
N ALA A 217 9.78 -13.76 -13.00
CA ALA A 217 10.12 -14.79 -12.03
C ALA A 217 8.90 -15.62 -11.60
N GLY A 218 7.76 -14.97 -11.34
CA GLY A 218 6.50 -15.64 -11.02
C GLY A 218 5.95 -16.48 -12.18
N GLN A 219 6.06 -15.99 -13.43
CA GLN A 219 5.66 -16.76 -14.61
C GLN A 219 6.49 -18.06 -14.73
N ARG A 220 7.82 -17.96 -14.61
CA ARG A 220 8.68 -19.14 -14.61
C ARG A 220 8.31 -20.12 -13.50
N ALA A 221 8.02 -19.64 -12.29
CA ALA A 221 7.57 -20.49 -11.21
C ALA A 221 6.23 -21.19 -11.54
N ALA A 222 5.27 -20.49 -12.14
CA ALA A 222 4.00 -21.07 -12.57
C ALA A 222 4.18 -22.12 -13.68
N GLU A 223 5.08 -21.89 -14.63
CA GLU A 223 5.43 -22.82 -15.73
C GLU A 223 6.13 -24.07 -15.19
N CYS A 224 7.02 -23.91 -14.21
CA CYS A 224 7.79 -25.02 -13.58
C CYS A 224 7.06 -25.67 -12.40
N ALA A 225 5.81 -25.26 -12.10
CA ALA A 225 5.08 -25.77 -10.96
C ALA A 225 4.88 -27.30 -11.03
N PRO A 226 5.18 -28.03 -9.95
CA PRO A 226 5.16 -29.49 -9.95
C PRO A 226 3.76 -30.10 -10.04
N ASN A 227 2.72 -29.32 -9.74
CA ASN A 227 1.32 -29.76 -9.74
C ASN A 227 0.36 -28.54 -9.88
N ALA A 228 -0.92 -28.83 -10.04
CA ALA A 228 -1.95 -27.80 -10.19
C ALA A 228 -2.12 -26.88 -8.95
N PRO A 229 -2.12 -27.35 -7.71
CA PRO A 229 -2.14 -26.46 -6.53
C PRO A 229 -0.94 -25.50 -6.47
N ALA A 230 0.27 -25.96 -6.74
CA ALA A 230 1.46 -25.12 -6.78
C ALA A 230 1.37 -24.04 -7.88
N ARG A 231 0.87 -24.40 -9.06
CA ARG A 231 0.58 -23.44 -10.13
C ARG A 231 -0.42 -22.40 -9.69
N ALA A 232 -1.51 -22.82 -9.04
CA ALA A 232 -2.52 -21.89 -8.52
C ALA A 232 -1.94 -20.92 -7.49
N GLY A 233 -1.01 -21.34 -6.62
CA GLY A 233 -0.26 -20.48 -5.72
C GLY A 233 0.51 -19.40 -6.47
N ALA A 234 1.31 -19.78 -7.45
CA ALA A 234 2.09 -18.83 -8.27
C ALA A 234 1.19 -17.87 -9.07
N GLU A 235 0.08 -18.36 -9.64
CA GLU A 235 -0.90 -17.52 -10.35
C GLU A 235 -1.61 -16.55 -9.41
N ALA A 236 -1.91 -16.95 -8.16
CA ALA A 236 -2.47 -16.07 -7.15
C ALA A 236 -1.49 -14.94 -6.82
N TRP A 237 -0.19 -15.22 -6.69
CA TRP A 237 0.81 -14.18 -6.46
C TRP A 237 0.96 -13.23 -7.66
N LEU A 238 0.97 -13.76 -8.90
CA LEU A 238 0.96 -12.93 -10.11
C LEU A 238 -0.24 -11.99 -10.19
N ASN A 239 -1.40 -12.42 -9.68
CA ASN A 239 -2.58 -11.55 -9.58
C ASN A 239 -2.35 -10.34 -8.66
N GLU A 240 -1.53 -10.47 -7.61
CA GLU A 240 -1.25 -9.33 -6.73
C GLU A 240 -0.43 -8.24 -7.42
N LEU A 241 0.47 -8.61 -8.34
CA LEU A 241 1.17 -7.65 -9.20
C LEU A 241 0.19 -6.92 -10.13
N ILE A 242 -0.81 -7.64 -10.67
CA ILE A 242 -1.85 -7.04 -11.51
C ILE A 242 -2.78 -6.14 -10.68
N TRP A 243 -3.12 -6.50 -9.43
CA TRP A 243 -3.85 -5.63 -8.50
C TRP A 243 -3.12 -4.31 -8.25
N ARG A 244 -1.80 -4.36 -8.07
CA ARG A 244 -0.98 -3.16 -7.93
C ARG A 244 -1.13 -2.24 -9.15
N GLU A 245 -1.06 -2.79 -10.37
CA GLU A 245 -1.23 -2.02 -11.61
C GLU A 245 -2.67 -1.51 -11.79
N PHE A 246 -3.66 -2.27 -11.36
CA PHE A 246 -5.05 -1.83 -11.37
C PHE A 246 -5.24 -0.55 -10.53
N TYR A 247 -4.71 -0.52 -9.30
CA TYR A 247 -4.83 0.67 -8.47
C TYR A 247 -4.01 1.85 -9.01
N ILE A 248 -2.85 1.61 -9.63
CA ILE A 248 -2.10 2.65 -10.33
C ILE A 248 -2.93 3.21 -11.51
N ALA A 249 -3.58 2.35 -12.29
CA ALA A 249 -4.46 2.78 -13.38
C ALA A 249 -5.68 3.57 -12.86
N ILE A 250 -6.30 3.13 -11.76
CA ILE A 250 -7.39 3.88 -11.13
C ILE A 250 -6.92 5.28 -10.70
N LEU A 251 -5.78 5.39 -10.04
CA LEU A 251 -5.27 6.70 -9.61
C LEU A 251 -4.90 7.60 -10.79
N HIS A 252 -4.33 7.02 -11.87
CA HIS A 252 -3.98 7.72 -13.09
C HIS A 252 -5.21 8.30 -13.80
N HIS A 253 -6.27 7.50 -13.95
CA HIS A 253 -7.48 7.91 -14.68
C HIS A 253 -8.46 8.73 -13.82
N PHE A 254 -8.47 8.52 -12.50
CA PHE A 254 -9.40 9.12 -11.56
C PHE A 254 -8.67 9.79 -10.38
N PRO A 255 -7.84 10.82 -10.61
CA PRO A 255 -6.98 11.41 -9.57
C PRO A 255 -7.76 12.00 -8.38
N HIS A 256 -9.06 12.30 -8.55
CA HIS A 256 -9.94 12.78 -7.49
C HIS A 256 -10.14 11.78 -6.35
N VAL A 257 -9.87 10.47 -6.58
CA VAL A 257 -9.99 9.43 -5.53
C VAL A 257 -9.04 9.69 -4.34
N ARG A 258 -7.99 10.48 -4.53
CA ARG A 258 -7.11 10.92 -3.43
C ARG A 258 -7.84 11.72 -2.34
N GLN A 259 -8.92 12.38 -2.67
CA GLN A 259 -9.63 13.29 -1.77
C GLN A 259 -11.08 12.87 -1.51
N GLN A 260 -11.67 12.09 -2.41
CA GLN A 260 -13.10 11.78 -2.41
C GLN A 260 -13.32 10.28 -2.65
N ALA A 261 -14.43 9.77 -2.13
CA ALA A 261 -14.91 8.46 -2.51
C ALA A 261 -15.15 8.39 -4.03
N PHE A 262 -14.72 7.27 -4.65
CA PHE A 262 -14.99 7.02 -6.06
C PHE A 262 -16.49 6.99 -6.33
N ARG A 263 -17.25 6.26 -5.50
CA ARG A 263 -18.71 6.20 -5.56
C ARG A 263 -19.33 7.48 -5.01
N ALA A 264 -19.82 8.32 -5.92
CA ALA A 264 -20.34 9.65 -5.56
C ALA A 264 -21.48 9.62 -4.53
N GLN A 265 -22.36 8.60 -4.57
CA GLN A 265 -23.46 8.45 -3.62
C GLN A 265 -23.00 8.17 -2.17
N LEU A 266 -21.75 7.74 -1.97
CA LEU A 266 -21.19 7.44 -0.67
C LEU A 266 -20.22 8.52 -0.14
N ARG A 267 -20.22 9.71 -0.76
CA ARG A 267 -19.41 10.84 -0.28
C ARG A 267 -20.00 11.52 0.96
N ALA A 268 -21.27 11.32 1.20
CA ALA A 268 -22.03 11.95 2.28
C ALA A 268 -22.27 11.05 3.50
N ILE A 269 -21.48 9.97 3.67
CA ILE A 269 -21.58 9.14 4.86
C ILE A 269 -21.34 9.98 6.11
N PRO A 270 -22.26 9.95 7.11
CA PRO A 270 -22.13 10.72 8.34
C PRO A 270 -21.12 10.05 9.29
N TRP A 271 -19.84 10.25 9.03
CA TRP A 271 -18.77 9.72 9.88
C TRP A 271 -18.83 10.32 11.29
N ARG A 272 -18.66 9.50 12.34
CA ARG A 272 -18.58 9.99 13.73
C ARG A 272 -17.29 10.77 13.98
N ASN A 273 -16.19 10.30 13.43
CA ASN A 273 -14.87 10.90 13.56
C ASN A 273 -14.46 11.18 15.02
N ASP A 274 -14.74 10.24 15.91
CA ASP A 274 -14.35 10.35 17.31
C ASP A 274 -12.84 10.28 17.48
N ALA A 275 -12.25 11.31 18.09
CA ALA A 275 -10.80 11.42 18.22
C ALA A 275 -10.23 10.46 19.27
N ALA A 276 -10.98 10.10 20.31
CA ALA A 276 -10.54 9.15 21.33
C ALA A 276 -10.54 7.73 20.79
N ASP A 277 -11.59 7.33 20.07
CA ASP A 277 -11.66 6.05 19.38
C ASP A 277 -10.55 5.92 18.33
N PHE A 278 -10.26 6.99 17.56
CA PHE A 278 -9.15 7.00 16.62
C PHE A 278 -7.79 6.87 17.31
N ALA A 279 -7.61 7.52 18.46
CA ALA A 279 -6.37 7.39 19.24
C ALA A 279 -6.20 5.95 19.75
N ALA A 280 -7.25 5.34 20.29
CA ALA A 280 -7.23 3.95 20.73
C ALA A 280 -6.87 2.99 19.60
N TRP A 281 -7.45 3.18 18.40
CA TRP A 281 -7.13 2.40 17.21
C TRP A 281 -5.67 2.56 16.78
N ARG A 282 -5.17 3.79 16.70
CA ARG A 282 -3.77 4.06 16.30
C ARG A 282 -2.75 3.41 17.24
N GLU A 283 -3.05 3.39 18.52
CA GLU A 283 -2.16 2.93 19.58
C GLU A 283 -2.30 1.42 19.87
N GLY A 284 -3.20 0.73 19.18
CA GLY A 284 -3.46 -0.69 19.42
C GLY A 284 -4.00 -0.95 20.82
N ARG A 285 -5.04 -0.21 21.19
CA ARG A 285 -5.70 -0.24 22.50
C ARG A 285 -7.23 -0.28 22.39
N THR A 286 -7.73 -0.98 21.35
CA THR A 286 -9.17 -1.08 21.08
C THR A 286 -9.88 -2.13 21.93
N GLY A 287 -9.11 -3.02 22.56
CA GLY A 287 -9.64 -4.19 23.25
C GLY A 287 -9.98 -5.35 22.31
N TYR A 288 -9.74 -5.24 21.01
CA TYR A 288 -9.84 -6.30 20.02
C TYR A 288 -8.44 -6.80 19.65
N PRO A 289 -8.01 -7.99 20.12
CA PRO A 289 -6.62 -8.42 20.05
C PRO A 289 -6.01 -8.40 18.65
N VAL A 290 -6.73 -8.86 17.61
CA VAL A 290 -6.21 -8.86 16.23
C VAL A 290 -6.00 -7.45 15.69
N VAL A 291 -6.84 -6.48 16.07
CA VAL A 291 -6.73 -5.08 15.68
C VAL A 291 -5.51 -4.47 16.37
N ASP A 292 -5.41 -4.68 17.67
CA ASP A 292 -4.35 -4.11 18.50
C ASP A 292 -2.98 -4.69 18.11
N ALA A 293 -2.87 -5.99 17.91
CA ALA A 293 -1.67 -6.67 17.44
C ALA A 293 -1.21 -6.11 16.09
N ALA A 294 -2.11 -5.95 15.13
CA ALA A 294 -1.80 -5.43 13.81
C ALA A 294 -1.33 -3.97 13.84
N MET A 295 -1.95 -3.13 14.67
CA MET A 295 -1.54 -1.73 14.81
C MET A 295 -0.18 -1.61 15.52
N ARG A 296 0.13 -2.46 16.50
CA ARG A 296 1.45 -2.52 17.12
C ARG A 296 2.52 -3.07 16.18
N GLN A 297 2.21 -4.06 15.34
CA GLN A 297 3.10 -4.50 14.25
C GLN A 297 3.45 -3.34 13.33
N LEU A 298 2.45 -2.59 12.85
CA LEU A 298 2.68 -1.41 12.01
C LEU A 298 3.60 -0.39 12.67
N ALA A 299 3.33 -0.06 13.92
CA ALA A 299 4.12 0.90 14.67
C ALA A 299 5.59 0.45 14.85
N ALA A 300 5.81 -0.84 15.13
CA ALA A 300 7.14 -1.39 15.33
C ALA A 300 7.93 -1.54 14.02
N THR A 301 7.32 -2.11 12.98
CA THR A 301 8.04 -2.56 11.77
C THR A 301 7.88 -1.63 10.57
N GLY A 302 6.82 -0.81 10.54
CA GLY A 302 6.42 -0.07 9.33
C GLY A 302 5.75 -0.96 8.27
N TRP A 303 5.37 -2.18 8.64
CA TRP A 303 4.71 -3.13 7.75
C TRP A 303 3.53 -3.80 8.46
N MET A 304 2.58 -4.28 7.68
CA MET A 304 1.42 -5.01 8.17
C MET A 304 0.99 -6.02 7.11
N HIS A 305 0.70 -7.24 7.53
CA HIS A 305 0.14 -8.28 6.67
C HIS A 305 -1.15 -7.82 5.97
N ASN A 306 -1.36 -8.18 4.68
CA ASN A 306 -2.52 -7.67 3.93
C ASN A 306 -3.87 -7.98 4.60
N ARG A 307 -4.06 -9.19 5.13
CA ARG A 307 -5.28 -9.56 5.84
C ARG A 307 -5.51 -8.69 7.08
N ALA A 308 -4.45 -8.39 7.83
CA ALA A 308 -4.51 -7.48 8.96
C ALA A 308 -4.91 -6.07 8.53
N ARG A 309 -4.35 -5.55 7.40
CA ARG A 309 -4.76 -4.23 6.85
C ARG A 309 -6.26 -4.18 6.58
N MET A 310 -6.84 -5.24 6.02
CA MET A 310 -8.29 -5.31 5.77
C MET A 310 -9.10 -5.33 7.06
N ILE A 311 -8.67 -6.08 8.07
CA ILE A 311 -9.37 -6.19 9.37
C ILE A 311 -9.35 -4.84 10.10
N VAL A 312 -8.18 -4.22 10.27
CA VAL A 312 -8.07 -2.95 11.01
C VAL A 312 -8.73 -1.79 10.27
N ALA A 313 -8.71 -1.80 8.93
CA ALA A 313 -9.42 -0.80 8.13
C ALA A 313 -10.94 -0.99 8.23
N SER A 314 -11.45 -2.22 8.18
CA SER A 314 -12.86 -2.50 8.40
C SER A 314 -13.31 -2.06 9.78
N PHE A 315 -12.52 -2.36 10.82
CA PHE A 315 -12.81 -1.93 12.18
C PHE A 315 -12.91 -0.41 12.28
N LEU A 316 -11.95 0.33 11.74
CA LEU A 316 -12.00 1.80 11.75
C LEU A 316 -13.26 2.35 11.08
N VAL A 317 -13.55 1.90 9.86
CA VAL A 317 -14.62 2.51 9.04
C VAL A 317 -16.01 1.99 9.35
N LYS A 318 -16.14 0.78 9.92
CA LYS A 318 -17.41 0.14 10.20
C LYS A 318 -17.72 0.15 11.69
N ASP A 319 -16.82 -0.38 12.52
CA ASP A 319 -17.06 -0.49 13.94
C ASP A 319 -16.94 0.88 14.65
N LEU A 320 -15.93 1.68 14.29
CA LEU A 320 -15.79 3.02 14.87
C LEU A 320 -16.52 4.11 14.07
N LEU A 321 -16.93 3.82 12.82
CA LEU A 321 -17.56 4.78 11.89
C LEU A 321 -16.72 6.05 11.74
N ILE A 322 -15.39 5.86 11.54
CA ILE A 322 -14.42 6.94 11.30
C ILE A 322 -14.09 6.99 9.81
N ASP A 323 -13.95 8.21 9.29
CA ASP A 323 -13.63 8.46 7.89
C ASP A 323 -12.36 7.72 7.44
N TRP A 324 -12.47 6.94 6.38
CA TRP A 324 -11.38 6.15 5.81
C TRP A 324 -10.13 6.99 5.51
N ARG A 325 -10.28 8.29 5.21
CA ARG A 325 -9.16 9.20 4.95
C ARG A 325 -8.23 9.39 6.16
N TRP A 326 -8.75 9.26 7.38
CA TRP A 326 -7.93 9.31 8.59
C TRP A 326 -7.02 8.09 8.66
N GLY A 327 -7.56 6.91 8.39
CA GLY A 327 -6.77 5.67 8.37
C GLY A 327 -5.80 5.62 7.19
N GLU A 328 -6.22 6.08 5.99
CA GLU A 328 -5.36 6.19 4.82
C GLU A 328 -4.14 7.09 5.09
N ALA A 329 -4.36 8.24 5.69
CA ALA A 329 -3.30 9.17 6.07
C ALA A 329 -2.37 8.55 7.12
N TRP A 330 -2.92 7.87 8.13
CA TRP A 330 -2.13 7.18 9.15
C TRP A 330 -1.25 6.07 8.56
N PHE A 331 -1.78 5.26 7.65
CA PHE A 331 -1.00 4.26 6.93
C PHE A 331 0.11 4.89 6.08
N MET A 332 -0.18 5.97 5.36
CA MET A 332 0.82 6.70 4.59
C MET A 332 1.94 7.29 5.46
N GLN A 333 1.70 7.56 6.74
CA GLN A 333 2.72 8.03 7.67
C GLN A 333 3.59 6.90 8.23
N HIS A 334 3.10 5.67 8.30
CA HIS A 334 3.78 4.56 8.99
C HIS A 334 4.31 3.46 8.09
N LEU A 335 3.64 3.19 6.95
CA LEU A 335 4.04 2.11 6.05
C LEU A 335 5.35 2.43 5.31
N VAL A 336 6.30 1.52 5.36
CA VAL A 336 7.51 1.54 4.52
C VAL A 336 7.14 1.43 3.04
N ASP A 337 6.20 0.54 2.72
CA ASP A 337 5.67 0.33 1.37
C ASP A 337 4.55 1.31 0.97
N GLY A 338 4.36 2.39 1.72
CA GLY A 338 3.28 3.35 1.49
C GLY A 338 3.25 3.86 0.05
N ASP A 339 2.28 3.36 -0.73
CA ASP A 339 2.03 3.72 -2.12
C ASP A 339 0.68 4.44 -2.25
N PRO A 340 0.62 5.63 -2.86
CA PRO A 340 -0.62 6.40 -2.95
C PRO A 340 -1.75 5.68 -3.67
N ALA A 341 -1.45 4.83 -4.66
CA ALA A 341 -2.46 4.11 -5.42
C ALA A 341 -2.99 2.90 -4.65
N ALA A 342 -2.08 2.02 -4.18
CA ALA A 342 -2.45 0.81 -3.47
C ALA A 342 -3.09 1.12 -2.11
N ASN A 343 -2.55 2.09 -1.35
CA ASN A 343 -3.09 2.48 -0.06
C ASN A 343 -4.49 3.09 -0.19
N ASN A 344 -4.66 4.07 -1.09
CA ASN A 344 -5.98 4.68 -1.35
C ASN A 344 -7.00 3.65 -1.83
N GLY A 345 -6.60 2.80 -2.81
CA GLY A 345 -7.45 1.76 -3.34
C GLY A 345 -7.90 0.76 -2.29
N GLY A 346 -7.00 0.27 -1.44
CA GLY A 346 -7.29 -0.66 -0.35
C GLY A 346 -8.23 -0.07 0.71
N TRP A 347 -8.00 1.18 1.11
CA TRP A 347 -8.89 1.89 2.03
C TRP A 347 -10.29 2.09 1.48
N GLN A 348 -10.42 2.55 0.23
CA GLN A 348 -11.71 2.72 -0.42
C GLN A 348 -12.41 1.38 -0.69
N TRP A 349 -11.64 0.31 -0.98
CA TRP A 349 -12.18 -1.03 -1.13
C TRP A 349 -12.85 -1.49 0.18
N THR A 350 -12.13 -1.40 1.31
CA THR A 350 -12.64 -1.82 2.63
C THR A 350 -13.80 -0.95 3.09
N ALA A 351 -13.72 0.35 2.87
CA ALA A 351 -14.82 1.27 3.16
C ALA A 351 -16.07 1.03 2.29
N GLY A 352 -15.96 0.29 1.19
CA GLY A 352 -17.07 0.04 0.28
C GLY A 352 -17.39 1.23 -0.64
N VAL A 353 -16.49 2.23 -0.71
CA VAL A 353 -16.72 3.50 -1.44
C VAL A 353 -15.90 3.61 -2.73
N GLY A 354 -15.03 2.64 -3.00
CA GLY A 354 -14.07 2.63 -4.11
C GLY A 354 -14.54 1.92 -5.36
N THR A 355 -13.60 1.78 -6.31
CA THR A 355 -13.72 0.89 -7.46
C THR A 355 -13.62 -0.55 -7.00
N ASP A 356 -14.40 -1.45 -7.64
CA ASP A 356 -14.45 -2.89 -7.29
C ASP A 356 -14.55 -3.15 -5.77
N ALA A 357 -15.14 -2.22 -5.04
CA ALA A 357 -15.14 -2.21 -3.59
C ALA A 357 -15.99 -3.33 -3.02
N ALA A 358 -15.59 -3.80 -1.84
CA ALA A 358 -16.41 -4.72 -1.05
C ALA A 358 -17.83 -4.18 -0.90
N PRO A 359 -18.86 -5.02 -0.93
CA PRO A 359 -20.22 -4.57 -0.66
C PRO A 359 -20.30 -3.88 0.70
N PHE A 360 -20.98 -2.73 0.77
CA PHE A 360 -21.03 -1.91 1.99
C PHE A 360 -21.59 -2.66 3.22
N PHE A 361 -22.46 -3.65 2.98
CA PHE A 361 -23.03 -4.51 4.03
C PHE A 361 -22.06 -5.58 4.56
N ARG A 362 -20.89 -5.75 3.91
CA ARG A 362 -19.83 -6.64 4.38
C ARG A 362 -19.06 -5.94 5.50
N VAL A 363 -19.43 -6.23 6.73
CA VAL A 363 -18.75 -5.78 7.95
C VAL A 363 -17.99 -6.97 8.53
N PHE A 364 -16.69 -6.84 8.67
CA PHE A 364 -15.85 -7.90 9.25
C PHE A 364 -16.05 -7.91 10.78
N ASN A 365 -16.42 -9.06 11.33
CA ASN A 365 -16.32 -9.25 12.76
C ASN A 365 -14.85 -9.56 13.12
N PRO A 366 -14.16 -8.70 13.88
CA PRO A 366 -12.73 -8.86 14.14
C PRO A 366 -12.40 -10.16 14.87
N THR A 367 -13.26 -10.62 15.80
CA THR A 367 -13.08 -11.88 16.51
C THR A 367 -13.17 -13.10 15.56
N THR A 368 -14.19 -13.12 14.69
CA THR A 368 -14.35 -14.21 13.70
C THR A 368 -13.20 -14.22 12.69
N GLN A 369 -12.73 -13.04 12.26
CA GLN A 369 -11.58 -12.95 11.38
C GLN A 369 -10.31 -13.48 12.08
N ALA A 370 -10.09 -13.10 13.35
CA ALA A 370 -8.97 -13.57 14.14
C ALA A 370 -8.99 -15.10 14.29
N ALA A 371 -10.12 -15.68 14.70
CA ALA A 371 -10.26 -17.13 14.85
C ALA A 371 -10.00 -17.91 13.55
N HIS A 372 -10.28 -17.29 12.38
CA HIS A 372 -10.05 -17.92 11.08
C HIS A 372 -8.60 -17.83 10.61
N TYR A 373 -7.96 -16.67 10.79
CA TYR A 373 -6.63 -16.37 10.21
C TYR A 373 -5.46 -16.46 11.22
N ASP A 374 -5.76 -16.64 12.50
CA ASP A 374 -4.80 -16.83 13.59
C ASP A 374 -5.42 -17.74 14.68
N PRO A 375 -5.85 -18.98 14.34
CA PRO A 375 -6.74 -19.80 15.18
C PRO A 375 -6.20 -20.02 16.61
N PHE A 376 -4.90 -20.08 16.78
CA PHE A 376 -4.24 -20.29 18.09
C PHE A 376 -3.70 -18.99 18.70
N GLY A 377 -3.97 -17.83 18.13
CA GLY A 377 -3.50 -16.56 18.64
C GLY A 377 -1.99 -16.34 18.59
N ALA A 378 -1.29 -17.01 17.69
CA ALA A 378 0.16 -16.88 17.59
C ALA A 378 0.58 -15.48 17.14
N PHE A 379 -0.13 -14.89 16.18
CA PHE A 379 0.07 -13.50 15.77
C PHE A 379 -0.27 -12.52 16.91
N VAL A 380 -1.40 -12.75 17.57
CA VAL A 380 -1.81 -11.93 18.72
C VAL A 380 -0.74 -11.94 19.80
N ARG A 381 -0.26 -13.12 20.22
CA ARG A 381 0.78 -13.25 21.27
C ARG A 381 2.10 -12.60 20.88
N ALA A 382 2.48 -12.68 19.61
CA ALA A 382 3.73 -12.07 19.13
C ALA A 382 3.74 -10.53 19.32
N TRP A 383 2.58 -9.88 19.21
CA TRP A 383 2.48 -8.42 19.27
C TRP A 383 1.82 -7.88 20.55
N LEU A 384 1.19 -8.75 21.35
CA LEU A 384 0.53 -8.43 22.62
C LEU A 384 1.08 -9.35 23.71
N PRO A 385 2.30 -9.13 24.21
CA PRO A 385 2.93 -10.01 25.21
C PRO A 385 2.13 -10.12 26.51
N GLU A 386 1.32 -9.10 26.83
CA GLU A 386 0.38 -9.13 27.98
C GLU A 386 -0.69 -10.22 27.86
N LEU A 387 -0.96 -10.73 26.63
CA LEU A 387 -1.91 -11.81 26.40
C LEU A 387 -1.25 -13.20 26.28
N ASN A 388 0.06 -13.31 26.48
CA ASN A 388 0.78 -14.58 26.27
C ASN A 388 0.27 -15.75 27.12
N ARG A 389 -0.26 -15.47 28.31
CA ARG A 389 -0.78 -16.49 29.24
C ARG A 389 -2.28 -16.76 29.09
N VAL A 390 -2.97 -15.97 28.25
CA VAL A 390 -4.39 -16.15 28.00
C VAL A 390 -4.64 -17.46 27.26
N PRO A 391 -5.56 -18.32 27.72
CA PRO A 391 -5.90 -19.58 27.05
C PRO A 391 -6.41 -19.34 25.63
N ASP A 392 -6.21 -20.32 24.72
CA ASP A 392 -6.60 -20.22 23.30
C ASP A 392 -8.09 -19.94 23.13
N GLU A 393 -8.93 -20.49 24.01
CA GLU A 393 -10.38 -20.25 23.98
C GLU A 393 -10.80 -18.80 24.19
N PHE A 394 -9.94 -17.98 24.85
CA PHE A 394 -10.22 -16.57 25.15
C PHE A 394 -9.29 -15.62 24.38
N ILE A 395 -8.30 -16.12 23.64
CA ILE A 395 -7.25 -15.26 23.05
C ILE A 395 -7.80 -14.18 22.11
N HIS A 396 -8.92 -14.45 21.44
CA HIS A 396 -9.59 -13.50 20.54
C HIS A 396 -10.70 -12.68 21.21
N GLU A 397 -11.14 -13.08 22.42
CA GLU A 397 -12.15 -12.40 23.22
C GLU A 397 -11.77 -12.41 24.71
N PRO A 398 -10.62 -11.83 25.11
CA PRO A 398 -10.12 -11.94 26.47
C PRO A 398 -11.07 -11.32 27.52
N TRP A 399 -11.96 -10.42 27.09
CA TRP A 399 -13.01 -9.85 27.96
C TRP A 399 -14.06 -10.87 28.41
N ARG A 400 -14.09 -12.05 27.80
CA ARG A 400 -14.99 -13.13 28.21
C ARG A 400 -14.40 -14.03 29.30
N MET A 401 -13.14 -13.84 29.67
CA MET A 401 -12.52 -14.61 30.75
C MET A 401 -13.23 -14.32 32.09
N PRO A 402 -13.65 -15.37 32.82
CA PRO A 402 -14.13 -15.21 34.19
C PRO A 402 -13.07 -14.54 35.09
N PRO A 403 -13.46 -13.77 36.12
CA PRO A 403 -12.50 -13.13 37.03
C PRO A 403 -11.47 -14.07 37.67
N ALA A 404 -11.81 -15.34 37.88
CA ALA A 404 -10.87 -16.33 38.36
C ALA A 404 -9.77 -16.62 37.33
N ALA A 405 -10.15 -16.88 36.06
CA ALA A 405 -9.19 -17.10 34.98
C ALA A 405 -8.28 -15.89 34.76
N GLN A 406 -8.81 -14.65 34.84
CA GLN A 406 -8.00 -13.43 34.74
C GLN A 406 -6.92 -13.37 35.82
N ARG A 407 -7.25 -13.77 37.07
CA ARG A 407 -6.25 -13.84 38.16
C ARG A 407 -5.20 -14.91 37.91
N ASP A 408 -5.61 -16.09 37.44
CA ASP A 408 -4.70 -17.21 37.20
C ASP A 408 -3.68 -16.90 36.10
N VAL A 409 -4.09 -16.19 35.05
CA VAL A 409 -3.20 -15.77 33.95
C VAL A 409 -2.51 -14.44 34.21
N GLN A 410 -2.86 -13.74 35.29
CA GLN A 410 -2.34 -12.42 35.65
C GLN A 410 -2.59 -11.37 34.53
N CYS A 411 -3.78 -11.39 33.96
CA CYS A 411 -4.20 -10.43 32.95
C CYS A 411 -5.63 -9.97 33.26
N HIS A 412 -5.76 -8.77 33.81
CA HIS A 412 -7.04 -8.16 34.20
C HIS A 412 -7.51 -7.22 33.08
N ILE A 413 -8.65 -7.55 32.50
CA ILE A 413 -9.26 -6.76 31.43
C ILE A 413 -9.75 -5.41 31.99
N GLY A 414 -9.38 -4.34 31.31
CA GLY A 414 -9.56 -2.95 31.77
C GLY A 414 -8.38 -2.37 32.53
N HIS A 415 -7.38 -3.21 32.88
CA HIS A 415 -6.17 -2.77 33.57
C HIS A 415 -4.90 -3.17 32.78
N ASP A 416 -4.63 -4.48 32.62
CA ASP A 416 -3.45 -4.99 31.93
C ASP A 416 -3.64 -5.02 30.42
N TYR A 417 -4.87 -5.28 29.97
CA TYR A 417 -5.31 -5.19 28.58
C TYR A 417 -6.66 -4.46 28.51
N PRO A 418 -6.90 -3.56 27.55
CA PRO A 418 -8.13 -2.78 27.48
C PRO A 418 -9.38 -3.64 27.27
N ALA A 419 -10.49 -3.20 27.84
CA ALA A 419 -11.80 -3.71 27.45
C ALA A 419 -12.17 -3.19 26.04
N PRO A 420 -13.06 -3.92 25.30
CA PRO A 420 -13.54 -3.47 23.99
C PRO A 420 -14.13 -2.05 24.06
N ILE A 421 -13.64 -1.14 23.21
CA ILE A 421 -14.14 0.25 23.15
C ILE A 421 -15.48 0.38 22.45
N VAL A 422 -15.95 -0.67 21.78
CA VAL A 422 -17.22 -0.70 21.08
C VAL A 422 -17.77 -2.13 21.06
N ASP A 423 -19.09 -2.28 21.17
CA ASP A 423 -19.78 -3.53 20.88
C ASP A 423 -19.94 -3.69 19.38
N HIS A 424 -19.44 -4.81 18.83
CA HIS A 424 -19.44 -5.07 17.39
C HIS A 424 -20.87 -5.18 16.81
N ALA A 425 -21.80 -5.80 17.52
CA ALA A 425 -23.17 -5.98 17.00
C ALA A 425 -23.88 -4.64 16.86
N PHE A 426 -23.80 -3.81 17.90
CA PHE A 426 -24.32 -2.43 17.86
C PHE A 426 -23.63 -1.60 16.77
N ALA A 427 -22.32 -1.66 16.67
CA ALA A 427 -21.53 -0.90 15.70
C ALA A 427 -21.88 -1.27 14.25
N ARG A 428 -22.07 -2.57 13.99
CA ARG A 428 -22.49 -3.09 12.69
C ARG A 428 -23.84 -2.50 12.24
N GLU A 429 -24.85 -2.51 13.10
CA GLU A 429 -26.17 -1.94 12.77
C GLU A 429 -26.07 -0.44 12.48
N ARG A 430 -25.36 0.30 13.34
CA ARG A 430 -25.07 1.74 13.15
C ARG A 430 -24.39 2.03 11.82
N ALA A 431 -23.38 1.24 11.45
CA ALA A 431 -22.69 1.41 10.17
C ALA A 431 -23.64 1.16 8.99
N LEU A 432 -24.41 0.08 9.02
CA LEU A 432 -25.37 -0.24 7.95
C LEU A 432 -26.40 0.86 7.75
N GLU A 433 -26.91 1.44 8.84
CA GLU A 433 -27.81 2.59 8.80
C GLU A 433 -27.18 3.82 8.17
N ALA A 434 -25.96 4.19 8.61
CA ALA A 434 -25.23 5.34 8.07
C ALA A 434 -24.99 5.24 6.55
N TYR A 435 -24.67 4.03 6.07
CA TYR A 435 -24.47 3.78 4.64
C TYR A 435 -25.78 3.79 3.84
N ARG A 436 -26.90 3.30 4.41
CA ARG A 436 -28.23 3.39 3.78
C ARG A 436 -28.65 4.85 3.63
N ASN A 437 -28.60 5.61 4.71
CA ASN A 437 -28.98 7.03 4.72
C ASN A 437 -28.19 7.87 3.71
N ALA A 438 -26.87 7.58 3.57
CA ALA A 438 -26.05 8.27 2.58
C ALA A 438 -26.47 7.99 1.13
N ARG A 439 -27.01 6.82 0.84
CA ARG A 439 -27.51 6.45 -0.50
C ARG A 439 -28.87 7.09 -0.78
N GLU A 440 -29.81 6.99 0.16
CA GLU A 440 -31.19 7.48 0.04
C GLU A 440 -31.25 9.00 -0.10
N SER A 441 -30.46 9.72 0.70
CA SER A 441 -30.42 11.20 0.66
C SER A 441 -30.01 11.76 -0.72
N LYS A 442 -29.40 10.97 -1.58
CA LYS A 442 -29.03 11.39 -2.93
C LYS A 442 -30.03 10.97 -3.99
N GLU A 443 -30.74 9.89 -3.79
CA GLU A 443 -31.86 9.49 -4.65
C GLU A 443 -33.01 10.50 -4.52
N GLU A 444 -33.32 10.94 -3.30
CA GLU A 444 -34.29 12.03 -3.07
C GLU A 444 -33.85 13.35 -3.74
N LYS A 445 -32.56 13.77 -3.57
CA LYS A 445 -32.06 14.98 -4.20
C LYS A 445 -32.06 14.92 -5.74
N SER A 446 -31.84 13.73 -6.32
CA SER A 446 -31.92 13.53 -7.77
C SER A 446 -33.36 13.61 -8.26
N LEU A 447 -34.30 13.03 -7.52
CA LEU A 447 -35.74 13.14 -7.82
C LEU A 447 -36.25 14.58 -7.73
N TYR A 448 -35.83 15.35 -6.72
CA TYR A 448 -36.17 16.78 -6.58
C TYR A 448 -35.52 17.66 -7.65
N ALA A 449 -34.29 17.34 -8.09
CA ALA A 449 -33.63 18.06 -9.19
C ALA A 449 -34.33 17.80 -10.52
N ASP A 450 -34.73 16.56 -10.81
CA ASP A 450 -35.50 16.21 -12.00
C ASP A 450 -36.91 16.83 -12.00
N PHE A 451 -37.55 16.97 -10.82
CA PHE A 451 -38.81 17.67 -10.66
C PHE A 451 -38.70 19.19 -10.86
N ALA A 452 -37.62 19.81 -10.38
CA ALA A 452 -37.39 21.27 -10.56
C ALA A 452 -37.11 21.61 -12.02
N ASP A 453 -36.37 20.77 -12.75
CA ASP A 453 -36.06 20.98 -14.17
C ASP A 453 -37.30 20.76 -15.09
N HIS A 454 -38.28 20.00 -14.63
CA HIS A 454 -39.57 19.83 -15.31
C HIS A 454 -40.59 20.98 -15.05
N THR A 455 -40.45 21.68 -13.91
CA THR A 455 -41.33 22.82 -13.60
C THR A 455 -40.87 24.11 -14.28
N ASP A 456 -39.57 24.28 -14.56
CA ASP A 456 -39.05 25.45 -15.30
C ASP A 456 -39.23 25.36 -16.83
N ARG A 457 -39.65 24.20 -17.36
CA ARG A 457 -39.95 24.03 -18.80
C ARG A 457 -41.45 24.14 -19.16
N ALA A 458 -42.28 24.35 -18.15
CA ALA A 458 -43.74 24.45 -18.34
C ALA A 458 -44.30 25.84 -17.99
N GLY A 459 -43.44 26.89 -17.89
CA GLY A 459 -43.81 28.26 -17.66
C GLY A 459 -43.50 29.14 -18.87
#